data_76222ed9968929f39a9b585969e0143a
#
_entry.id   76222ed9968929f39a9b585969e0143a
#
_cell.length_a   1.000
_cell.length_b   1.000
_cell.length_c   1.000
_cell.angle_alpha   90.00
_cell.angle_beta   90.00
_cell.angle_gamma   90.00
#
_symmetry.space_group_name_H-M   'P 1'
#
loop_
_entity.id
_entity.type
_entity.pdbx_description
1 polymer ?
#
loop_
_entity_poly.entity_id
_entity_poly.type
_entity_poly.pdbx_seq_one_letter_code
_entity_poly.pdbx_strand_id
1 'polypeptide(L)'
;PVRRGEVPEGYRTERAMLFPNEWGDPVPLNTVLTENKDRNEDLHFGKEDVLSVSGEQGIINQIDLLGRSYAGESVAAYHIVETGDVVYTKSPLKENPYGIIKQNHGVPGIVSTLYAVYHCNSPITGQYLENYFSIDTCLNNYLKPLVKRGAKNDMKVNNEDVLLGRIPLPSLQEQERINEIIAQFDRALELKKKLLEEKRRQKQWLMQKLLDPSSGVRLPGFERSEWIETPLSDLCEFVGGGTPDTSNDEYWHGTIPWISSADLQEGNIRCINATRYITV
;
A
#
# COMPACT_ATOMS: atom_id res chain seq x y z
N PRO A 1 7.71 25.32 -9.71
CA PRO A 1 8.66 24.45 -9.01
C PRO A 1 9.35 25.25 -7.93
N VAL A 2 9.00 24.98 -6.66
CA VAL A 2 9.66 25.59 -5.49
C VAL A 2 11.11 25.06 -5.48
N ARG A 3 12.08 25.97 -5.42
CA ARG A 3 13.49 25.57 -5.23
C ARG A 3 13.63 24.87 -3.86
N ARG A 4 14.43 23.81 -3.81
CA ARG A 4 14.68 23.09 -2.54
C ARG A 4 15.16 24.08 -1.48
N GLY A 5 14.37 24.25 -0.39
CA GLY A 5 14.71 25.07 0.77
C GLY A 5 14.04 26.45 0.83
N GLU A 6 13.31 26.90 -0.19
CA GLU A 6 12.53 28.13 -0.12
C GLU A 6 11.12 27.86 0.34
N VAL A 7 10.64 28.61 1.33
CA VAL A 7 9.24 28.60 1.78
C VAL A 7 8.48 29.62 0.91
N PRO A 8 7.46 29.21 0.14
CA PRO A 8 6.68 30.14 -0.68
C PRO A 8 5.97 31.20 0.19
N GLU A 9 5.71 32.36 -0.39
CA GLU A 9 4.88 33.38 0.26
C GLU A 9 3.49 32.80 0.59
N GLY A 10 2.98 33.09 1.78
CA GLY A 10 1.70 32.52 2.26
C GLY A 10 1.79 31.12 2.86
N TYR A 11 2.99 30.53 2.92
CA TYR A 11 3.21 29.22 3.53
C TYR A 11 4.16 29.30 4.73
N ARG A 12 4.05 28.30 5.62
CA ARG A 12 5.00 28.06 6.71
C ARG A 12 5.51 26.64 6.68
N THR A 13 6.67 26.41 7.24
CA THR A 13 7.23 25.08 7.45
C THR A 13 6.96 24.62 8.88
N GLU A 14 6.36 23.46 9.03
CA GLU A 14 6.19 22.78 10.31
C GLU A 14 6.55 21.30 10.17
N ARG A 15 7.46 20.81 11.03
CA ARG A 15 7.95 19.41 10.99
C ARG A 15 8.38 18.93 9.59
N ALA A 16 9.11 19.82 8.88
CA ALA A 16 9.60 19.61 7.51
C ALA A 16 8.51 19.52 6.42
N MET A 17 7.28 19.95 6.71
CA MET A 17 6.20 20.04 5.73
C MET A 17 5.78 21.51 5.55
N LEU A 18 5.24 21.83 4.36
CA LEU A 18 4.73 23.15 4.02
C LEU A 18 3.22 23.18 4.20
N PHE A 19 2.72 24.17 4.94
CA PHE A 19 1.30 24.41 5.16
C PHE A 19 0.94 25.85 4.80
N PRO A 20 -0.26 26.07 4.21
CA PRO A 20 -0.79 27.42 4.04
C PRO A 20 -0.93 28.14 5.40
N ASN A 21 -0.57 29.41 5.48
CA ASN A 21 -0.74 30.19 6.69
C ASN A 21 -2.22 30.37 7.08
N GLU A 22 -3.11 30.36 6.08
CA GLU A 22 -4.56 30.46 6.24
C GLU A 22 -5.20 29.30 7.01
N TRP A 23 -4.51 28.13 7.10
CA TRP A 23 -4.99 27.02 7.91
C TRP A 23 -4.88 27.27 9.42
N GLY A 24 -4.34 28.41 9.83
CA GLY A 24 -4.17 28.75 11.24
C GLY A 24 -3.20 27.80 11.95
N ASP A 25 -3.19 27.85 13.28
CA ASP A 25 -2.35 26.97 14.08
C ASP A 25 -2.90 25.55 14.11
N PRO A 26 -2.01 24.52 14.14
CA PRO A 26 -2.45 23.14 14.28
C PRO A 26 -3.32 22.92 15.50
N VAL A 27 -4.41 22.17 15.35
CA VAL A 27 -5.36 21.88 16.41
C VAL A 27 -5.14 20.48 17.01
N PRO A 28 -5.34 20.28 18.32
CA PRO A 28 -5.26 18.96 18.92
C PRO A 28 -6.47 18.11 18.50
N LEU A 29 -6.25 16.82 18.23
CA LEU A 29 -7.34 15.95 17.73
C LEU A 29 -8.50 15.81 18.72
N ASN A 30 -8.29 15.94 20.03
CA ASN A 30 -9.36 15.87 21.03
C ASN A 30 -10.40 17.00 20.90
N THR A 31 -10.13 18.04 20.11
CA THR A 31 -11.11 19.11 19.81
C THR A 31 -12.06 18.74 18.69
N VAL A 32 -11.70 17.74 17.87
CA VAL A 32 -12.43 17.36 16.65
C VAL A 32 -12.72 15.86 16.57
N LEU A 33 -12.20 15.06 17.48
CA LEU A 33 -12.50 13.62 17.62
C LEU A 33 -12.94 13.32 19.06
N THR A 34 -13.82 12.32 19.17
CA THR A 34 -14.21 11.72 20.45
C THR A 34 -13.94 10.22 20.41
N GLU A 35 -13.26 9.69 21.44
CA GLU A 35 -13.07 8.22 21.54
C GLU A 35 -14.41 7.53 21.72
N ASN A 36 -14.71 6.59 20.83
CA ASN A 36 -15.84 5.68 20.97
C ASN A 36 -15.41 4.55 21.90
N LYS A 37 -16.12 4.43 23.06
CA LYS A 37 -15.89 3.38 24.07
C LYS A 37 -16.95 2.29 24.03
N ASP A 38 -17.90 2.35 23.10
CA ASP A 38 -18.98 1.39 22.97
C ASP A 38 -18.43 0.00 22.67
N ARG A 39 -19.00 -0.98 23.35
CA ARG A 39 -18.67 -2.39 23.26
C ARG A 39 -19.82 -3.19 22.70
N ASN A 40 -19.51 -4.30 22.11
CA ASN A 40 -20.47 -5.24 21.57
C ASN A 40 -21.07 -6.12 22.68
N GLU A 41 -21.43 -5.51 23.84
CA GLU A 41 -21.91 -6.25 25.04
C GLU A 41 -23.17 -7.04 24.75
N ASP A 42 -24.08 -6.48 23.94
CA ASP A 42 -25.32 -7.10 23.51
C ASP A 42 -25.15 -8.16 22.41
N LEU A 43 -23.92 -8.41 21.97
CA LEU A 43 -23.58 -9.35 20.90
C LEU A 43 -24.37 -9.12 19.60
N HIS A 44 -24.64 -7.84 19.29
CA HIS A 44 -25.31 -7.45 18.04
C HIS A 44 -24.49 -7.86 16.79
N PHE A 45 -23.17 -7.81 16.92
CA PHE A 45 -22.21 -8.23 15.88
C PHE A 45 -21.61 -9.59 16.24
N GLY A 46 -21.45 -10.46 15.23
CA GLY A 46 -20.81 -11.77 15.34
C GLY A 46 -19.32 -11.77 14.98
N LYS A 47 -18.73 -12.96 14.90
CA LYS A 47 -17.34 -13.14 14.45
C LYS A 47 -17.15 -12.82 12.97
N GLU A 48 -18.22 -12.91 12.20
CA GLU A 48 -18.33 -12.55 10.79
C GLU A 48 -18.24 -11.03 10.55
N ASP A 49 -18.54 -10.21 11.56
CA ASP A 49 -18.55 -8.75 11.47
C ASP A 49 -17.23 -8.12 11.95
N VAL A 50 -16.23 -8.95 12.25
CA VAL A 50 -14.94 -8.47 12.72
C VAL A 50 -14.19 -7.77 11.58
N LEU A 51 -13.76 -6.55 11.85
CA LEU A 51 -12.99 -5.72 10.94
C LEU A 51 -11.50 -5.78 11.28
N SER A 52 -10.67 -5.66 10.24
CA SER A 52 -9.21 -5.53 10.34
C SER A 52 -8.76 -4.23 9.69
N VAL A 53 -7.72 -3.61 10.24
CA VAL A 53 -7.12 -2.39 9.70
C VAL A 53 -5.86 -2.76 8.92
N SER A 54 -5.92 -2.59 7.60
CA SER A 54 -4.81 -2.82 6.67
C SER A 54 -4.19 -1.50 6.22
N GLY A 55 -2.88 -1.47 6.09
CA GLY A 55 -2.16 -0.31 5.53
C GLY A 55 -2.56 -0.01 4.08
N GLU A 56 -2.77 -1.06 3.28
CA GLU A 56 -3.05 -0.96 1.84
C GLU A 56 -4.54 -0.94 1.52
N GLN A 57 -5.35 -1.75 2.21
CA GLN A 57 -6.76 -1.96 1.90
C GLN A 57 -7.72 -1.18 2.81
N GLY A 58 -7.19 -0.41 3.78
CA GLY A 58 -8.02 0.30 4.74
C GLY A 58 -8.67 -0.59 5.77
N ILE A 59 -9.89 -0.27 6.19
CA ILE A 59 -10.69 -1.09 7.12
C ILE A 59 -11.55 -2.05 6.29
N ILE A 60 -11.35 -3.32 6.49
CA ILE A 60 -11.98 -4.39 5.71
C ILE A 60 -12.41 -5.54 6.62
N ASN A 61 -13.44 -6.28 6.22
CA ASN A 61 -13.85 -7.47 6.95
C ASN A 61 -12.67 -8.47 7.05
N GLN A 62 -12.48 -9.02 8.25
CA GLN A 62 -11.33 -9.89 8.52
C GLN A 62 -11.38 -11.20 7.71
N ILE A 63 -12.57 -11.73 7.42
CA ILE A 63 -12.73 -12.93 6.60
C ILE A 63 -12.36 -12.63 5.15
N ASP A 64 -12.79 -11.48 4.62
CA ASP A 64 -12.45 -11.06 3.24
C ASP A 64 -10.95 -10.83 3.08
N LEU A 65 -10.29 -10.29 4.11
CA LEU A 65 -8.85 -10.02 4.08
C LEU A 65 -7.99 -11.29 4.26
N LEU A 66 -8.38 -12.17 5.21
CA LEU A 66 -7.52 -13.26 5.71
C LEU A 66 -8.09 -14.66 5.46
N GLY A 67 -9.28 -14.75 4.83
CA GLY A 67 -9.98 -16.00 4.54
C GLY A 67 -10.69 -16.62 5.76
N ARG A 68 -10.49 -16.08 6.97
CA ARG A 68 -11.16 -16.53 8.21
C ARG A 68 -11.14 -15.43 9.27
N SER A 69 -12.04 -15.52 10.24
CA SER A 69 -12.00 -14.71 11.46
C SER A 69 -10.97 -15.28 12.45
N TYR A 70 -10.20 -14.40 13.08
CA TYR A 70 -9.27 -14.70 14.19
C TYR A 70 -9.82 -14.25 15.53
N ALA A 71 -11.11 -13.91 15.59
CA ALA A 71 -11.76 -13.53 16.83
C ALA A 71 -11.73 -14.68 17.85
N GLY A 72 -11.58 -14.35 19.13
CA GLY A 72 -11.65 -15.29 20.24
C GLY A 72 -13.04 -15.92 20.38
N GLU A 73 -13.27 -16.66 21.45
CA GLU A 73 -14.58 -17.29 21.72
C GLU A 73 -15.68 -16.26 21.88
N SER A 74 -15.39 -15.14 22.54
CA SER A 74 -16.32 -14.04 22.75
C SER A 74 -15.83 -12.76 22.08
N VAL A 75 -16.74 -12.04 21.44
CA VAL A 75 -16.54 -10.72 20.83
C VAL A 75 -17.25 -9.59 21.61
N ALA A 76 -17.80 -9.89 22.80
CA ALA A 76 -18.52 -8.92 23.62
C ALA A 76 -17.66 -7.70 24.02
N ALA A 77 -16.36 -7.90 24.26
CA ALA A 77 -15.44 -6.83 24.63
C ALA A 77 -14.92 -6.01 23.44
N TYR A 78 -15.26 -6.37 22.20
CA TYR A 78 -14.79 -5.68 21.01
C TYR A 78 -15.45 -4.30 20.90
N HIS A 79 -14.72 -3.34 20.34
CA HIS A 79 -15.25 -1.99 20.09
C HIS A 79 -16.14 -1.99 18.85
N ILE A 80 -17.26 -1.28 18.94
CA ILE A 80 -18.14 -1.02 17.80
C ILE A 80 -17.50 0.06 16.93
N VAL A 81 -17.55 -0.12 15.62
CA VAL A 81 -17.06 0.81 14.61
C VAL A 81 -18.19 1.11 13.66
N GLU A 82 -18.59 2.37 13.60
CA GLU A 82 -19.59 2.86 12.66
C GLU A 82 -18.95 3.25 11.32
N THR A 83 -19.80 3.39 10.29
CA THR A 83 -19.35 3.96 9.01
C THR A 83 -18.94 5.42 9.24
N GLY A 84 -17.74 5.78 8.80
CA GLY A 84 -17.19 7.13 8.99
C GLY A 84 -16.25 7.27 10.18
N ASP A 85 -16.26 6.30 11.12
CA ASP A 85 -15.31 6.30 12.24
C ASP A 85 -13.88 6.14 11.79
N VAL A 86 -12.99 6.71 12.57
CA VAL A 86 -11.55 6.58 12.40
C VAL A 86 -10.99 5.59 13.40
N VAL A 87 -10.24 4.62 12.92
CA VAL A 87 -9.67 3.55 13.75
C VAL A 87 -8.15 3.67 13.76
N TYR A 88 -7.58 3.69 14.95
CA TYR A 88 -6.15 3.59 15.18
C TYR A 88 -5.77 2.16 15.60
N THR A 89 -4.81 1.56 14.90
CA THR A 89 -4.21 0.30 15.32
C THR A 89 -2.82 0.52 15.86
N LYS A 90 -2.53 -0.12 16.99
CA LYS A 90 -1.20 -0.09 17.64
C LYS A 90 -0.22 -1.12 17.05
N SER A 91 -0.67 -1.92 16.09
CA SER A 91 0.19 -2.95 15.48
C SER A 91 1.31 -2.28 14.66
N PRO A 92 2.57 -2.53 15.00
CA PRO A 92 3.69 -1.95 14.27
C PRO A 92 3.77 -2.55 12.86
N LEU A 93 3.91 -1.69 11.87
CA LEU A 93 4.23 -2.05 10.49
C LEU A 93 5.68 -1.58 10.20
N LYS A 94 6.30 -2.17 9.18
CA LYS A 94 7.69 -1.84 8.83
C LYS A 94 7.92 -0.34 8.62
N GLU A 95 7.02 0.31 7.86
CA GLU A 95 7.13 1.73 7.54
C GLU A 95 6.45 2.63 8.61
N ASN A 96 5.54 2.06 9.42
CA ASN A 96 4.75 2.75 10.45
C ASN A 96 4.87 2.02 11.80
N PRO A 97 6.01 2.17 12.50
CA PRO A 97 6.32 1.41 13.71
C PRO A 97 5.41 1.78 14.90
N TYR A 98 4.69 2.89 14.82
CA TYR A 98 3.80 3.37 15.87
C TYR A 98 2.32 3.06 15.60
N GLY A 99 2.01 2.32 14.53
CA GLY A 99 0.66 1.99 14.07
C GLY A 99 0.16 2.87 12.93
N ILE A 100 -1.08 2.64 12.52
CA ILE A 100 -1.74 3.38 11.43
C ILE A 100 -3.13 3.86 11.84
N ILE A 101 -3.60 4.88 11.13
CA ILE A 101 -4.92 5.49 11.31
C ILE A 101 -5.68 5.40 9.99
N LYS A 102 -6.90 4.83 10.02
CA LYS A 102 -7.75 4.61 8.85
C LYS A 102 -9.20 4.94 9.16
N GLN A 103 -9.97 5.35 8.14
CA GLN A 103 -11.42 5.54 8.25
C GLN A 103 -12.17 4.28 7.83
N ASN A 104 -13.29 3.98 8.48
CA ASN A 104 -14.23 2.96 8.03
C ASN A 104 -15.12 3.51 6.93
N HIS A 105 -14.88 3.09 5.69
CA HIS A 105 -15.70 3.41 4.51
C HIS A 105 -16.78 2.36 4.26
N GLY A 106 -16.69 1.23 4.95
CA GLY A 106 -17.59 0.09 4.81
C GLY A 106 -18.79 0.14 5.73
N VAL A 107 -19.41 -1.02 5.91
CA VAL A 107 -20.49 -1.23 6.85
C VAL A 107 -20.00 -1.18 8.31
N PRO A 108 -20.87 -0.88 9.27
CA PRO A 108 -20.54 -1.02 10.68
C PRO A 108 -20.09 -2.45 11.03
N GLY A 109 -19.26 -2.57 12.05
CA GLY A 109 -18.75 -3.84 12.54
C GLY A 109 -18.01 -3.67 13.85
N ILE A 110 -17.13 -4.61 14.18
CA ILE A 110 -16.39 -4.59 15.44
C ILE A 110 -14.89 -4.78 15.21
N VAL A 111 -14.09 -4.17 16.08
CA VAL A 111 -12.62 -4.35 16.12
C VAL A 111 -12.17 -4.81 17.49
N SER A 112 -11.05 -5.55 17.54
CA SER A 112 -10.52 -6.05 18.82
C SER A 112 -10.13 -4.91 19.77
N THR A 113 -9.98 -5.22 21.04
CA THR A 113 -9.56 -4.27 22.08
C THR A 113 -8.17 -3.65 21.89
N LEU A 114 -7.42 -4.13 20.91
CA LEU A 114 -6.11 -3.57 20.53
C LEU A 114 -6.22 -2.29 19.70
N TYR A 115 -7.41 -2.01 19.16
CA TYR A 115 -7.69 -0.83 18.36
C TYR A 115 -8.33 0.26 19.21
N ALA A 116 -8.19 1.50 18.80
CA ALA A 116 -8.97 2.61 19.30
C ALA A 116 -9.88 3.12 18.19
N VAL A 117 -11.12 3.46 18.53
CA VAL A 117 -12.14 3.97 17.62
C VAL A 117 -12.48 5.40 17.99
N TYR A 118 -12.55 6.27 17.00
CA TYR A 118 -12.85 7.68 17.20
C TYR A 118 -13.97 8.13 16.26
N HIS A 119 -14.97 8.80 16.82
CA HIS A 119 -15.97 9.54 16.04
C HIS A 119 -15.43 10.90 15.62
N CYS A 120 -15.68 11.26 14.36
CA CYS A 120 -15.34 12.58 13.85
C CYS A 120 -16.44 13.60 14.22
N ASN A 121 -16.01 14.70 14.85
CA ASN A 121 -16.89 15.84 15.16
C ASN A 121 -16.58 16.98 14.15
N SER A 122 -17.62 17.75 13.75
CA SER A 122 -17.37 18.97 12.97
C SER A 122 -16.34 19.88 13.68
N PRO A 123 -15.36 20.49 12.97
CA PRO A 123 -15.27 20.61 11.51
C PRO A 123 -14.27 19.67 10.82
N ILE A 124 -14.09 18.44 11.25
CA ILE A 124 -13.18 17.50 10.57
C ILE A 124 -13.93 16.36 9.88
N THR A 125 -13.39 15.87 8.77
CA THR A 125 -13.86 14.67 8.08
C THR A 125 -12.87 13.52 8.29
N GLY A 126 -13.38 12.29 8.49
CA GLY A 126 -12.52 11.10 8.61
C GLY A 126 -11.67 10.86 7.35
N GLN A 127 -12.22 11.17 6.16
CA GLN A 127 -11.50 11.07 4.89
C GLN A 127 -10.28 12.01 4.84
N TYR A 128 -10.40 13.24 5.33
CA TYR A 128 -9.25 14.15 5.40
C TYR A 128 -8.18 13.61 6.35
N LEU A 129 -8.59 13.08 7.50
CA LEU A 129 -7.66 12.46 8.45
C LEU A 129 -6.94 11.26 7.83
N GLU A 130 -7.68 10.37 7.16
CA GLU A 130 -7.08 9.22 6.50
C GLU A 130 -6.08 9.66 5.43
N ASN A 131 -6.44 10.62 4.58
CA ASN A 131 -5.56 11.17 3.55
C ASN A 131 -4.30 11.80 4.16
N TYR A 132 -4.45 12.59 5.24
CA TYR A 132 -3.33 13.19 5.94
C TYR A 132 -2.39 12.15 6.54
N PHE A 133 -2.93 11.12 7.19
CA PHE A 133 -2.16 10.05 7.82
C PHE A 133 -1.74 8.92 6.85
N SER A 134 -2.19 8.96 5.60
CA SER A 134 -1.66 8.06 4.55
C SER A 134 -0.23 8.40 4.15
N ILE A 135 0.23 9.60 4.48
CA ILE A 135 1.61 10.04 4.28
C ILE A 135 2.43 9.57 5.49
N ASP A 136 3.30 8.59 5.31
CA ASP A 136 4.11 7.98 6.40
C ASP A 136 4.85 9.01 7.24
N THR A 137 5.39 10.06 6.61
CA THR A 137 6.08 11.15 7.33
C THR A 137 5.12 11.91 8.24
N CYS A 138 3.89 12.19 7.78
CA CYS A 138 2.86 12.86 8.59
C CYS A 138 2.50 12.01 9.80
N LEU A 139 2.17 10.74 9.56
CA LEU A 139 1.77 9.79 10.57
C LEU A 139 2.86 9.56 11.62
N ASN A 140 4.08 9.29 11.19
CA ASN A 140 5.19 9.02 12.10
C ASN A 140 5.60 10.27 12.89
N ASN A 141 5.61 11.46 12.27
CA ASN A 141 5.88 12.72 12.97
C ASN A 141 4.77 13.07 13.97
N TYR A 142 3.54 12.64 13.69
CA TYR A 142 2.41 12.81 14.61
C TYR A 142 2.52 11.88 15.82
N LEU A 143 2.70 10.58 15.59
CA LEU A 143 2.66 9.54 16.63
C LEU A 143 3.94 9.50 17.48
N LYS A 144 5.12 9.68 16.88
CA LYS A 144 6.41 9.56 17.57
C LYS A 144 6.54 10.35 18.89
N PRO A 145 6.10 11.61 18.97
CA PRO A 145 6.17 12.38 20.23
C PRO A 145 5.22 11.88 21.32
N LEU A 146 4.17 11.13 20.92
CA LEU A 146 3.13 10.63 21.82
C LEU A 146 3.47 9.25 22.40
N VAL A 147 4.55 8.61 21.92
CA VAL A 147 4.99 7.30 22.37
C VAL A 147 5.51 7.38 23.79
N LYS A 148 4.89 6.60 24.68
CA LYS A 148 5.41 6.37 26.03
C LYS A 148 6.24 5.08 26.00
N ARG A 149 7.51 5.16 26.34
CA ARG A 149 8.40 3.99 26.44
C ARG A 149 8.00 3.16 27.65
N GLY A 150 7.47 1.98 27.40
CA GLY A 150 7.18 0.98 28.43
C GLY A 150 8.42 0.20 28.86
N ALA A 151 8.31 -0.58 29.97
CA ALA A 151 9.41 -1.29 30.61
C ALA A 151 10.11 -2.39 29.75
N LYS A 152 9.59 -2.72 28.56
CA LYS A 152 10.12 -3.74 27.64
C LYS A 152 10.40 -3.19 26.23
N ASN A 153 10.73 -1.91 26.08
CA ASN A 153 10.83 -1.23 24.78
C ASN A 153 9.54 -1.27 23.95
N ASP A 154 8.40 -1.46 24.60
CA ASP A 154 7.10 -1.46 23.99
C ASP A 154 6.74 -0.01 23.63
N MET A 155 6.74 0.30 22.34
CA MET A 155 6.46 1.65 21.81
C MET A 155 4.96 1.77 21.52
N LYS A 156 4.13 1.83 22.58
CA LYS A 156 2.68 2.00 22.43
C LYS A 156 2.27 3.45 22.68
N VAL A 157 1.34 3.90 21.87
CA VAL A 157 0.60 5.14 22.13
C VAL A 157 -0.75 4.75 22.74
N ASN A 158 -1.10 5.32 23.91
CA ASN A 158 -2.40 5.11 24.50
C ASN A 158 -3.49 5.79 23.67
N ASN A 159 -4.73 5.27 23.72
CA ASN A 159 -5.85 5.81 22.94
C ASN A 159 -6.06 7.30 23.18
N GLU A 160 -6.06 7.72 24.45
CA GLU A 160 -6.23 9.13 24.83
C GLU A 160 -5.04 9.99 24.40
N ASP A 161 -3.81 9.45 24.45
CA ASP A 161 -2.61 10.17 24.04
C ASP A 161 -2.61 10.45 22.52
N VAL A 162 -3.20 9.56 21.69
CA VAL A 162 -3.36 9.81 20.24
C VAL A 162 -4.12 11.11 19.99
N LEU A 163 -5.11 11.43 20.81
CA LEU A 163 -5.92 12.64 20.65
C LEU A 163 -5.21 13.94 21.06
N LEU A 164 -4.07 13.85 21.75
CA LEU A 164 -3.30 15.04 22.18
C LEU A 164 -2.42 15.64 21.09
N GLY A 165 -2.14 14.86 20.05
CA GLY A 165 -1.36 15.33 18.91
C GLY A 165 -2.10 16.43 18.14
N ARG A 166 -1.33 17.25 17.42
CA ARG A 166 -1.86 18.37 16.66
C ARG A 166 -1.70 18.15 15.18
N ILE A 167 -2.72 18.54 14.42
CA ILE A 167 -2.75 18.47 12.95
C ILE A 167 -3.13 19.84 12.37
N PRO A 168 -2.67 20.15 11.15
CA PRO A 168 -3.23 21.27 10.39
C PRO A 168 -4.68 20.96 10.03
N LEU A 169 -5.55 21.95 10.18
CA LEU A 169 -6.99 21.78 9.93
C LEU A 169 -7.48 22.83 8.95
N PRO A 170 -7.63 22.51 7.66
CA PRO A 170 -8.27 23.40 6.70
C PRO A 170 -9.77 23.53 6.97
N SER A 171 -10.43 24.48 6.29
CA SER A 171 -11.90 24.58 6.31
C SER A 171 -12.55 23.32 5.77
N LEU A 172 -13.80 23.02 6.18
CA LEU A 172 -14.52 21.85 5.66
C LEU A 172 -14.58 21.83 4.13
N GLN A 173 -14.86 22.97 3.52
CA GLN A 173 -14.89 23.08 2.05
C GLN A 173 -13.56 22.74 1.41
N GLU A 174 -12.45 23.11 2.03
CA GLU A 174 -11.11 22.79 1.52
C GLU A 174 -10.77 21.31 1.75
N GLN A 175 -11.14 20.74 2.91
CA GLN A 175 -11.02 19.30 3.15
C GLN A 175 -11.76 18.48 2.09
N GLU A 176 -13.02 18.85 1.79
CA GLU A 176 -13.81 18.19 0.75
C GLU A 176 -13.11 18.28 -0.61
N ARG A 177 -12.60 19.46 -0.96
CA ARG A 177 -11.88 19.66 -2.22
C ARG A 177 -10.60 18.85 -2.31
N ILE A 178 -9.82 18.76 -1.23
CA ILE A 178 -8.63 17.90 -1.13
C ILE A 178 -9.02 16.44 -1.33
N ASN A 179 -10.07 15.99 -0.63
CA ASN A 179 -10.57 14.62 -0.72
C ASN A 179 -11.04 14.26 -2.15
N GLU A 180 -11.77 15.15 -2.81
CA GLU A 180 -12.20 14.97 -4.20
C GLU A 180 -11.03 14.81 -5.17
N ILE A 181 -10.01 15.67 -5.03
CA ILE A 181 -8.82 15.62 -5.90
C ILE A 181 -8.10 14.28 -5.71
N ILE A 182 -7.85 13.87 -4.46
CA ILE A 182 -7.17 12.60 -4.16
C ILE A 182 -7.99 11.42 -4.69
N ALA A 183 -9.31 11.39 -4.45
CA ALA A 183 -10.18 10.33 -4.94
C ALA A 183 -10.20 10.21 -6.48
N GLN A 184 -10.06 11.32 -7.21
CA GLN A 184 -9.93 11.28 -8.67
C GLN A 184 -8.63 10.61 -9.13
N PHE A 185 -7.51 10.88 -8.44
CA PHE A 185 -6.24 10.21 -8.73
C PHE A 185 -6.27 8.73 -8.37
N ASP A 186 -6.84 8.36 -7.24
CA ASP A 186 -6.97 6.95 -6.82
C ASP A 186 -7.82 6.17 -7.83
N ARG A 187 -8.96 6.74 -8.27
CA ARG A 187 -9.78 6.15 -9.32
C ARG A 187 -9.03 6.00 -10.64
N ALA A 188 -8.25 7.00 -11.02
CA ALA A 188 -7.44 6.93 -12.24
C ALA A 188 -6.36 5.84 -12.16
N LEU A 189 -5.72 5.67 -10.99
CA LEU A 189 -4.75 4.61 -10.74
C LEU A 189 -5.40 3.22 -10.79
N GLU A 190 -6.57 3.05 -10.19
CA GLU A 190 -7.32 1.80 -10.23
C GLU A 190 -7.71 1.41 -11.67
N LEU A 191 -8.24 2.36 -12.44
CA LEU A 191 -8.59 2.14 -13.84
C LEU A 191 -7.36 1.77 -14.68
N LYS A 192 -6.21 2.40 -14.44
CA LYS A 192 -4.96 2.05 -15.12
C LYS A 192 -4.46 0.66 -14.76
N LYS A 193 -4.58 0.23 -13.48
CA LYS A 193 -4.25 -1.14 -13.06
C LYS A 193 -5.12 -2.15 -13.79
N LYS A 194 -6.44 -1.95 -13.82
CA LYS A 194 -7.38 -2.81 -14.56
C LYS A 194 -7.04 -2.87 -16.05
N LEU A 195 -6.75 -1.73 -16.67
CA LEU A 195 -6.35 -1.67 -18.08
C LEU A 195 -5.06 -2.46 -18.34
N LEU A 196 -4.08 -2.36 -17.46
CA LEU A 196 -2.82 -3.11 -17.56
C LEU A 196 -3.07 -4.62 -17.51
N GLU A 197 -3.92 -5.08 -16.59
CA GLU A 197 -4.30 -6.49 -16.49
C GLU A 197 -5.00 -6.99 -17.76
N GLU A 198 -5.96 -6.21 -18.29
CA GLU A 198 -6.63 -6.55 -19.54
C GLU A 198 -5.66 -6.61 -20.73
N LYS A 199 -4.69 -5.67 -20.79
CA LYS A 199 -3.65 -5.71 -21.83
C LYS A 199 -2.73 -6.93 -21.69
N ARG A 200 -2.41 -7.35 -20.48
CA ARG A 200 -1.66 -8.59 -20.23
C ARG A 200 -2.42 -9.82 -20.70
N ARG A 201 -3.74 -9.92 -20.36
CA ARG A 201 -4.62 -10.99 -20.83
C ARG A 201 -4.73 -11.00 -22.36
N GLN A 202 -4.91 -9.83 -22.98
CA GLN A 202 -4.96 -9.68 -24.43
C GLN A 202 -3.67 -10.16 -25.08
N LYS A 203 -2.50 -9.76 -24.55
CA LYS A 203 -1.20 -10.23 -25.02
C LYS A 203 -1.10 -11.75 -24.95
N GLN A 204 -1.45 -12.35 -23.82
CA GLN A 204 -1.39 -13.80 -23.62
C GLN A 204 -2.30 -14.52 -24.60
N TRP A 205 -3.53 -14.03 -24.78
CA TRP A 205 -4.48 -14.59 -25.76
C TRP A 205 -3.93 -14.52 -27.19
N LEU A 206 -3.38 -13.37 -27.59
CA LEU A 206 -2.76 -13.21 -28.91
C LEU A 206 -1.58 -14.15 -29.10
N MET A 207 -0.72 -14.30 -28.09
CA MET A 207 0.41 -15.24 -28.16
C MET A 207 -0.09 -16.67 -28.37
N GLN A 208 -1.10 -17.11 -27.61
CA GLN A 208 -1.69 -18.44 -27.78
C GLN A 208 -2.30 -18.61 -29.17
N LYS A 209 -3.00 -17.59 -29.69
CA LYS A 209 -3.66 -17.69 -31.01
C LYS A 209 -2.68 -17.62 -32.17
N LEU A 210 -1.67 -16.76 -32.12
CA LEU A 210 -0.72 -16.55 -33.21
C LEU A 210 0.39 -17.59 -33.25
N LEU A 211 0.76 -18.18 -32.11
CA LEU A 211 1.84 -19.17 -31.99
C LEU A 211 1.37 -20.61 -31.97
N ASP A 212 0.07 -20.87 -31.91
CA ASP A 212 -0.51 -22.19 -31.98
C ASP A 212 -0.91 -22.51 -33.43
N PRO A 213 -0.23 -23.49 -34.09
CA PRO A 213 -0.58 -23.90 -35.45
C PRO A 213 -2.03 -24.34 -35.61
N SER A 214 -2.60 -24.94 -34.55
CA SER A 214 -3.97 -25.48 -34.57
C SER A 214 -5.06 -24.43 -34.45
N SER A 215 -4.71 -23.20 -34.03
CA SER A 215 -5.65 -22.11 -33.80
C SER A 215 -6.36 -21.62 -35.06
N GLY A 216 -5.80 -21.87 -36.24
CA GLY A 216 -6.29 -21.38 -37.53
C GLY A 216 -6.09 -19.87 -37.76
N VAL A 217 -5.59 -19.16 -36.76
CA VAL A 217 -5.33 -17.70 -36.88
C VAL A 217 -4.00 -17.45 -37.59
N ARG A 218 -4.00 -16.59 -38.59
CA ARG A 218 -2.82 -16.15 -39.33
C ARG A 218 -2.77 -14.62 -39.43
N LEU A 219 -1.59 -14.10 -39.56
CA LEU A 219 -1.40 -12.68 -39.85
C LEU A 219 -1.80 -12.36 -41.29
N PRO A 220 -2.31 -11.14 -41.56
CA PRO A 220 -2.59 -10.70 -42.92
C PRO A 220 -1.38 -10.88 -43.84
N GLY A 221 -1.60 -11.49 -45.00
CA GLY A 221 -0.54 -11.84 -45.95
C GLY A 221 0.12 -13.22 -45.76
N PHE A 222 -0.20 -13.92 -44.67
CA PHE A 222 0.32 -15.27 -44.33
C PHE A 222 -0.76 -16.34 -44.23
N GLU A 223 -1.95 -16.04 -44.70
CA GLU A 223 -3.14 -16.93 -44.57
C GLU A 223 -2.95 -18.29 -45.20
N ARG A 224 -2.10 -18.39 -46.23
CA ARG A 224 -1.78 -19.63 -46.97
C ARG A 224 -0.44 -20.28 -46.57
N SER A 225 0.28 -19.66 -45.60
CA SER A 225 1.55 -20.18 -45.14
C SER A 225 1.34 -21.38 -44.24
N GLU A 226 2.04 -22.48 -44.49
CA GLU A 226 2.02 -23.65 -43.64
C GLU A 226 3.06 -23.53 -42.52
N TRP A 227 2.76 -24.15 -41.39
CA TRP A 227 3.73 -24.31 -40.33
C TRP A 227 4.67 -25.46 -40.68
N ILE A 228 5.96 -25.27 -40.55
CA ILE A 228 6.98 -26.29 -40.77
C ILE A 228 7.57 -26.63 -39.41
N GLU A 229 7.41 -27.89 -39.00
CA GLU A 229 8.10 -28.40 -37.81
C GLU A 229 9.56 -28.62 -38.14
N THR A 230 10.43 -27.94 -37.41
CA THR A 230 11.88 -28.06 -37.62
C THR A 230 12.54 -28.27 -36.24
N PRO A 231 13.42 -29.30 -36.11
CA PRO A 231 14.19 -29.48 -34.87
C PRO A 231 15.01 -28.26 -34.53
N LEU A 232 15.07 -27.89 -33.25
CA LEU A 232 15.89 -26.76 -32.82
C LEU A 232 17.38 -26.95 -33.15
N SER A 233 17.87 -28.20 -33.20
CA SER A 233 19.25 -28.53 -33.64
C SER A 233 19.58 -28.09 -35.05
N ASP A 234 18.58 -27.93 -35.90
CA ASP A 234 18.76 -27.50 -37.30
C ASP A 234 18.74 -25.97 -37.43
N LEU A 235 18.27 -25.28 -36.40
CA LEU A 235 18.10 -23.83 -36.37
C LEU A 235 19.16 -23.10 -35.51
N CYS A 236 19.74 -23.78 -34.52
CA CYS A 236 20.70 -23.18 -33.60
C CYS A 236 21.68 -24.23 -33.03
N GLU A 237 22.85 -23.72 -32.66
CA GLU A 237 23.84 -24.50 -31.92
C GLU A 237 23.60 -24.36 -30.42
N PHE A 238 23.63 -25.47 -29.69
CA PHE A 238 23.50 -25.46 -28.24
C PHE A 238 24.87 -25.45 -27.60
N VAL A 239 25.19 -24.34 -26.92
CA VAL A 239 26.44 -24.19 -26.16
C VAL A 239 26.16 -24.27 -24.68
N GLY A 240 26.81 -25.19 -23.97
CA GLY A 240 26.73 -25.29 -22.51
C GLY A 240 27.51 -24.15 -21.86
N GLY A 241 26.85 -23.42 -20.96
CA GLY A 241 27.50 -22.46 -20.07
C GLY A 241 28.01 -23.14 -18.79
N GLY A 242 28.96 -22.53 -18.13
CA GLY A 242 29.48 -22.95 -16.82
C GLY A 242 29.49 -21.80 -15.81
N THR A 243 29.55 -22.14 -14.54
CA THR A 243 29.81 -21.18 -13.48
C THR A 243 31.30 -21.17 -13.23
N PRO A 244 31.99 -20.01 -13.35
CA PRO A 244 33.38 -19.90 -12.93
C PRO A 244 33.55 -20.23 -11.46
N ASP A 245 34.72 -20.70 -11.07
CA ASP A 245 35.00 -21.00 -9.67
C ASP A 245 34.75 -19.76 -8.80
N THR A 246 33.79 -19.88 -7.89
CA THR A 246 33.36 -18.77 -7.03
C THR A 246 34.39 -18.44 -5.94
N SER A 247 35.35 -19.33 -5.69
CA SER A 247 36.46 -19.13 -4.74
C SER A 247 37.62 -18.35 -5.35
N ASN A 248 37.67 -18.20 -6.67
CA ASN A 248 38.71 -17.43 -7.36
C ASN A 248 38.20 -16.04 -7.75
N ASP A 249 38.58 -15.03 -6.97
CA ASP A 249 38.17 -13.64 -7.19
C ASP A 249 38.65 -13.06 -8.55
N GLU A 250 39.72 -13.63 -9.15
CA GLU A 250 40.21 -13.17 -10.45
C GLU A 250 39.20 -13.37 -11.61
N TYR A 251 38.28 -14.32 -11.44
CA TYR A 251 37.22 -14.57 -12.44
C TYR A 251 36.03 -13.62 -12.32
N TRP A 252 35.97 -12.86 -11.24
CA TRP A 252 34.82 -12.00 -10.93
C TRP A 252 35.23 -10.51 -10.98
N HIS A 253 34.20 -9.64 -10.96
CA HIS A 253 34.40 -8.18 -11.03
C HIS A 253 34.93 -7.64 -12.36
N GLY A 254 34.81 -8.42 -13.44
CA GLY A 254 35.13 -7.98 -14.81
C GLY A 254 34.03 -7.13 -15.46
N THR A 255 34.05 -7.12 -16.79
CA THR A 255 33.10 -6.32 -17.59
C THR A 255 32.10 -7.15 -18.40
N ILE A 256 32.25 -8.48 -18.42
CA ILE A 256 31.40 -9.39 -19.18
C ILE A 256 30.21 -9.79 -18.28
N PRO A 257 28.95 -9.49 -18.66
CA PRO A 257 27.79 -9.87 -17.87
C PRO A 257 27.67 -11.39 -17.80
N TRP A 258 27.68 -11.95 -16.58
CA TRP A 258 27.41 -13.36 -16.35
C TRP A 258 25.94 -13.51 -15.91
N ILE A 259 25.16 -14.26 -16.68
CA ILE A 259 23.72 -14.43 -16.45
C ILE A 259 23.47 -15.81 -15.87
N SER A 260 22.89 -15.83 -14.68
CA SER A 260 22.40 -17.05 -14.00
C SER A 260 20.90 -17.26 -14.27
N SER A 261 20.39 -18.42 -13.88
CA SER A 261 18.94 -18.69 -13.94
C SER A 261 18.12 -17.71 -13.08
N ALA A 262 18.70 -17.15 -12.02
CA ALA A 262 18.05 -16.15 -11.16
C ALA A 262 17.89 -14.78 -11.84
N ASP A 263 18.74 -14.48 -12.84
CA ASP A 263 18.66 -13.24 -13.61
C ASP A 263 17.63 -13.33 -14.75
N LEU A 264 17.12 -14.56 -15.03
CA LEU A 264 16.08 -14.79 -16.02
C LEU A 264 14.72 -14.42 -15.48
N GLN A 265 14.19 -13.26 -15.88
CA GLN A 265 12.85 -12.83 -15.53
C GLN A 265 11.89 -13.01 -16.71
N GLU A 266 10.59 -13.15 -16.40
CA GLU A 266 9.55 -13.21 -17.41
C GLU A 266 9.57 -11.93 -18.28
N GLY A 267 9.86 -12.09 -19.58
CA GLY A 267 9.95 -10.98 -20.51
C GLY A 267 11.28 -10.95 -21.27
N ASN A 268 11.83 -9.78 -21.52
CA ASN A 268 13.05 -9.62 -22.28
C ASN A 268 14.29 -9.80 -21.40
N ILE A 269 15.10 -10.81 -21.69
CA ILE A 269 16.44 -10.95 -21.12
C ILE A 269 17.36 -9.95 -21.81
N ARG A 270 17.88 -9.01 -21.05
CA ARG A 270 18.93 -8.09 -21.49
C ARG A 270 20.18 -8.32 -20.64
N CYS A 271 21.34 -8.34 -21.28
CA CYS A 271 22.61 -8.50 -20.58
C CYS A 271 22.87 -7.44 -19.50
N ILE A 272 22.19 -6.29 -19.58
CA ILE A 272 22.23 -5.23 -18.55
C ILE A 272 21.56 -5.61 -17.23
N ASN A 273 20.82 -6.71 -17.19
CA ASN A 273 20.15 -7.20 -15.98
C ASN A 273 21.03 -8.20 -15.19
N ALA A 274 22.24 -8.48 -15.66
CA ALA A 274 23.15 -9.36 -14.92
C ALA A 274 23.51 -8.77 -13.56
N THR A 275 23.44 -9.60 -12.51
CA THR A 275 23.84 -9.22 -11.15
C THR A 275 25.32 -9.40 -10.91
N ARG A 276 26.01 -10.17 -11.76
CA ARG A 276 27.45 -10.47 -11.66
C ARG A 276 28.15 -10.27 -13.00
N TYR A 277 29.44 -9.97 -12.94
CA TYR A 277 30.27 -9.77 -14.11
C TYR A 277 31.55 -10.59 -13.97
N ILE A 278 32.02 -11.16 -15.07
CA ILE A 278 33.25 -11.97 -15.12
C ILE A 278 34.35 -11.26 -15.90
N THR A 279 35.56 -11.65 -15.64
CA THR A 279 36.77 -11.25 -16.38
C THR A 279 36.90 -12.04 -17.69
N VAL A 280 37.68 -11.54 -18.62
CA VAL A 280 38.03 -12.23 -19.89
C VAL A 280 38.98 -13.38 -19.60
#